data_881304a4ba2b44bce9d2b2a92671262e
#
_entry.id   881304a4ba2b44bce9d2b2a92671262e
#
_cell.length_a   1.000
_cell.length_b   1.000
_cell.length_c   1.000
_cell.angle_alpha   90.00
_cell.angle_beta   90.00
_cell.angle_gamma   90.00
#
_symmetry.space_group_name_H-M   'P 1'
#
loop_
_entity.id
_entity.type
_entity.pdbx_description
1 polymer ?
#
loop_
_entity_poly.entity_id
_entity_poly.type
_entity_poly.pdbx_seq_one_letter_code
_entity_poly.pdbx_strand_id
1 'polypeptide(L)'
;NALRADGEGSDGVTNAVEFIAELRQASDLSGLPVGRRVVVIGGGMTAIDAAVQSKLLGAEEVTICYRRGQEHMNASGFEQDLAAANGVTIRHWLQPKRVIAENGKVSAIELEYTAMDGDKLAGTGERLTLAADQVFKAIGQSFVPAALNGSGAEIELEGGRIKVDAEGRTSLAKVWAGGDCIFGGDDLTVSAVAQGRDAAESINRALTSNGRA
;
A
#
# COMPACT_ATOMS: atom_id res chain seq x y z
N ASN A 1 1.76 -0.49 -7.63
CA ASN A 1 0.83 0.14 -8.57
C ASN A 1 1.32 1.52 -8.99
N ALA A 2 0.97 1.97 -10.22
CA ALA A 2 1.34 3.26 -10.76
C ALA A 2 0.26 4.33 -10.48
N LEU A 3 0.66 5.58 -10.23
CA LEU A 3 -0.26 6.71 -10.10
C LEU A 3 -0.97 7.02 -11.43
N ARG A 4 -0.34 6.68 -12.54
CA ARG A 4 -0.74 7.08 -13.91
C ARG A 4 -0.81 8.60 -14.06
N ALA A 5 0.11 9.30 -13.41
CA ALA A 5 0.28 10.73 -13.44
C ALA A 5 1.58 11.08 -14.19
N ASP A 6 1.54 12.13 -14.99
CA ASP A 6 2.75 12.61 -15.66
C ASP A 6 3.80 12.99 -14.62
N GLY A 7 5.07 12.69 -14.88
CA GLY A 7 6.18 12.97 -13.96
C GLY A 7 6.29 12.03 -12.76
N GLU A 8 5.55 10.93 -12.71
CA GLU A 8 5.60 9.93 -11.63
C GLU A 8 7.01 9.34 -11.36
N GLY A 9 7.89 9.37 -12.35
CA GLY A 9 9.28 8.90 -12.23
C GLY A 9 10.28 9.92 -11.68
N SER A 10 9.82 11.10 -11.22
CA SER A 10 10.70 12.13 -10.66
C SER A 10 11.28 11.71 -9.31
N ASP A 11 12.50 12.19 -9.02
CA ASP A 11 13.11 12.03 -7.70
C ASP A 11 12.24 12.65 -6.60
N GLY A 12 12.02 11.92 -5.52
CA GLY A 12 11.08 12.27 -4.44
C GLY A 12 9.68 11.66 -4.60
N VAL A 13 9.41 10.89 -5.68
CA VAL A 13 8.20 10.05 -5.77
C VAL A 13 8.55 8.60 -5.43
N THR A 14 8.05 8.09 -4.33
CA THR A 14 8.39 6.74 -3.83
C THR A 14 7.14 5.97 -3.39
N ASN A 15 7.27 4.65 -3.25
CA ASN A 15 6.20 3.84 -2.70
C ASN A 15 6.17 3.98 -1.17
N ALA A 16 5.00 4.18 -0.59
CA ALA A 16 4.83 4.29 0.86
C ALA A 16 5.34 3.03 1.61
N VAL A 17 5.15 1.86 1.03
CA VAL A 17 5.61 0.59 1.62
C VAL A 17 7.14 0.49 1.70
N GLU A 18 7.87 1.06 0.73
CA GLU A 18 9.33 1.11 0.74
C GLU A 18 9.83 2.02 1.86
N PHE A 19 9.26 3.22 1.97
CA PHE A 19 9.56 4.15 3.06
C PHE A 19 9.29 3.53 4.44
N ILE A 20 8.14 2.85 4.63
CA ILE A 20 7.80 2.19 5.89
C ILE A 20 8.79 1.04 6.18
N ALA A 21 9.20 0.29 5.16
CA ALA A 21 10.18 -0.79 5.32
C ALA A 21 11.56 -0.24 5.73
N GLU A 22 12.03 0.83 5.09
CA GLU A 22 13.28 1.51 5.46
C GLU A 22 13.23 2.04 6.89
N LEU A 23 12.13 2.71 7.26
CA LEU A 23 11.93 3.23 8.61
C LEU A 23 11.98 2.12 9.67
N ARG A 24 11.36 0.98 9.42
CA ARG A 24 11.35 -0.15 10.37
C ARG A 24 12.69 -0.85 10.51
N GLN A 25 13.55 -0.76 9.52
CA GLN A 25 14.87 -1.39 9.50
C GLN A 25 15.99 -0.43 9.91
N ALA A 26 15.74 0.88 9.95
CA ALA A 26 16.73 1.87 10.32
C ALA A 26 17.09 1.75 11.80
N SER A 27 18.39 1.69 12.08
CA SER A 27 18.90 1.77 13.46
C SER A 27 18.95 3.20 13.98
N ASP A 28 19.00 4.19 13.08
CA ASP A 28 18.97 5.61 13.36
C ASP A 28 17.96 6.30 12.43
N LEU A 29 16.87 6.77 13.00
CA LEU A 29 15.79 7.44 12.28
C LEU A 29 16.15 8.85 11.80
N SER A 30 17.16 9.48 12.41
CA SER A 30 17.58 10.84 12.04
C SER A 30 18.22 10.92 10.64
N GLY A 31 18.69 9.79 10.12
CA GLY A 31 19.27 9.68 8.78
C GLY A 31 18.24 9.44 7.66
N LEU A 32 16.97 9.22 8.00
CA LEU A 32 15.94 8.97 6.98
C LEU A 32 15.55 10.26 6.27
N PRO A 33 15.61 10.31 4.93
CA PRO A 33 15.22 11.49 4.19
C PRO A 33 13.70 11.69 4.21
N VAL A 34 13.25 12.75 4.85
CA VAL A 34 11.84 13.17 4.83
C VAL A 34 11.77 14.60 4.32
N GLY A 35 10.88 14.82 3.34
CA GLY A 35 10.60 16.16 2.82
C GLY A 35 9.93 17.05 3.86
N ARG A 36 10.08 18.36 3.74
CA ARG A 36 9.37 19.32 4.59
C ARG A 36 7.85 19.29 4.30
N ARG A 37 7.50 19.17 3.01
CA ARG A 37 6.11 19.09 2.51
C ARG A 37 5.90 17.74 1.84
N VAL A 38 5.13 16.89 2.49
CA VAL A 38 4.88 15.52 2.04
C VAL A 38 3.44 15.39 1.59
N VAL A 39 3.23 14.84 0.40
CA VAL A 39 1.90 14.48 -0.10
C VAL A 39 1.80 12.96 -0.22
N VAL A 40 0.80 12.37 0.41
CA VAL A 40 0.52 10.93 0.35
C VAL A 40 -0.72 10.69 -0.49
N ILE A 41 -0.60 9.86 -1.53
CA ILE A 41 -1.72 9.53 -2.41
C ILE A 41 -2.27 8.16 -2.01
N GLY A 42 -3.46 8.15 -1.45
CA GLY A 42 -4.14 6.92 -1.02
C GLY A 42 -5.14 7.15 0.11
N GLY A 43 -5.85 6.11 0.52
CA GLY A 43 -6.88 6.20 1.57
C GLY A 43 -6.96 4.93 2.43
N GLY A 44 -5.93 4.10 2.46
CA GLY A 44 -5.81 2.92 3.32
C GLY A 44 -4.86 3.14 4.49
N MET A 45 -4.70 2.13 5.34
CA MET A 45 -3.81 2.12 6.50
C MET A 45 -2.37 2.53 6.15
N THR A 46 -1.84 2.03 5.03
CA THR A 46 -0.49 2.39 4.54
C THR A 46 -0.34 3.90 4.29
N ALA A 47 -1.41 4.57 3.84
CA ALA A 47 -1.38 6.03 3.65
C ALA A 47 -1.32 6.76 5.00
N ILE A 48 -2.08 6.31 5.98
CA ILE A 48 -2.05 6.84 7.34
C ILE A 48 -0.68 6.64 7.98
N ASP A 49 -0.14 5.41 7.90
CA ASP A 49 1.19 5.09 8.45
C ASP A 49 2.27 5.99 7.86
N ALA A 50 2.37 6.07 6.53
CA ALA A 50 3.37 6.89 5.88
C ALA A 50 3.23 8.38 6.25
N ALA A 51 2.01 8.89 6.34
CA ALA A 51 1.76 10.28 6.69
C ALA A 51 2.10 10.59 8.15
N VAL A 52 1.65 9.76 9.10
CA VAL A 52 1.95 9.94 10.53
C VAL A 52 3.45 9.82 10.79
N GLN A 53 4.11 8.81 10.21
CA GLN A 53 5.56 8.65 10.36
C GLN A 53 6.33 9.83 9.78
N SER A 54 5.90 10.37 8.63
CA SER A 54 6.52 11.58 8.07
C SER A 54 6.43 12.77 9.01
N LYS A 55 5.26 12.96 9.67
CA LYS A 55 5.12 14.02 10.71
C LYS A 55 6.04 13.80 11.90
N LEU A 56 6.12 12.57 12.40
CA LEU A 56 6.97 12.22 13.54
C LEU A 56 8.46 12.37 13.21
N LEU A 57 8.85 12.19 11.95
CA LEU A 57 10.22 12.42 11.47
C LEU A 57 10.52 13.89 11.15
N GLY A 58 9.57 14.81 11.35
CA GLY A 58 9.81 16.25 11.28
C GLY A 58 9.29 16.95 10.02
N ALA A 59 8.49 16.30 9.18
CA ALA A 59 7.81 16.98 8.08
C ALA A 59 6.91 18.11 8.60
N GLU A 60 7.06 19.32 8.03
CA GLU A 60 6.30 20.50 8.44
C GLU A 60 4.84 20.41 8.02
N GLU A 61 4.61 19.99 6.78
CA GLU A 61 3.28 19.82 6.20
C GLU A 61 3.13 18.41 5.63
N VAL A 62 2.09 17.69 6.05
CA VAL A 62 1.74 16.38 5.49
C VAL A 62 0.28 16.38 5.10
N THR A 63 0.02 16.05 3.84
CA THR A 63 -1.33 15.97 3.28
C THR A 63 -1.58 14.61 2.65
N ILE A 64 -2.62 13.91 3.10
CA ILE A 64 -3.17 12.74 2.41
C ILE A 64 -4.19 13.24 1.39
N CYS A 65 -4.07 12.78 0.14
CA CYS A 65 -5.03 13.04 -0.93
C CYS A 65 -5.72 11.74 -1.33
N TYR A 66 -7.03 11.69 -1.19
CA TYR A 66 -7.84 10.53 -1.54
C TYR A 66 -8.90 10.87 -2.58
N ARG A 67 -9.05 9.99 -3.58
CA ARG A 67 -9.89 10.24 -4.75
C ARG A 67 -11.41 10.11 -4.52
N ARG A 68 -11.85 9.68 -3.34
CA ARG A 68 -13.26 9.52 -2.95
C ARG A 68 -13.53 10.24 -1.64
N GLY A 69 -14.77 10.13 -1.14
CA GLY A 69 -15.15 10.65 0.16
C GLY A 69 -14.58 9.85 1.33
N GLN A 70 -14.67 10.44 2.51
CA GLN A 70 -14.17 9.85 3.76
C GLN A 70 -14.74 8.44 4.02
N GLU A 71 -16.01 8.26 3.75
CA GLU A 71 -16.76 7.01 3.93
C GLU A 71 -16.25 5.84 3.06
N HIS A 72 -15.46 6.14 2.04
CA HIS A 72 -14.88 5.15 1.14
C HIS A 72 -13.39 4.86 1.44
N MET A 73 -12.83 5.47 2.47
CA MET A 73 -11.46 5.16 2.89
C MET A 73 -11.42 3.76 3.54
N ASN A 74 -10.40 2.97 3.17
CA ASN A 74 -10.14 1.68 3.83
C ASN A 74 -9.51 1.87 5.22
N ALA A 75 -8.88 3.01 5.49
CA ALA A 75 -8.44 3.39 6.82
C ALA A 75 -9.65 3.60 7.72
N SER A 76 -9.62 3.01 8.92
CA SER A 76 -10.69 3.16 9.91
C SER A 76 -10.84 4.60 10.40
N GLY A 77 -12.00 4.94 10.98
CA GLY A 77 -12.19 6.26 11.61
C GLY A 77 -11.14 6.56 12.68
N PHE A 78 -10.76 5.56 13.48
CA PHE A 78 -9.70 5.69 14.47
C PHE A 78 -8.34 6.07 13.85
N GLU A 79 -7.97 5.47 12.74
CA GLU A 79 -6.71 5.78 12.05
C GLU A 79 -6.75 7.17 11.41
N GLN A 80 -7.89 7.58 10.88
CA GLN A 80 -8.08 8.92 10.34
C GLN A 80 -7.97 9.98 11.44
N ASP A 81 -8.58 9.73 12.61
CA ASP A 81 -8.48 10.60 13.79
C ASP A 81 -7.05 10.66 14.32
N LEU A 82 -6.33 9.53 14.31
CA LEU A 82 -4.91 9.47 14.69
C LEU A 82 -4.06 10.34 13.76
N ALA A 83 -4.29 10.28 12.45
CA ALA A 83 -3.60 11.13 11.48
C ALA A 83 -3.87 12.62 11.76
N ALA A 84 -5.12 13.00 11.95
CA ALA A 84 -5.51 14.38 12.26
C ALA A 84 -4.89 14.87 13.59
N ALA A 85 -4.88 14.03 14.63
CA ALA A 85 -4.25 14.36 15.92
C ALA A 85 -2.75 14.57 15.83
N ASN A 86 -2.08 13.94 14.85
CA ASN A 86 -0.66 14.15 14.54
C ASN A 86 -0.42 15.32 13.57
N GLY A 87 -1.43 16.11 13.23
CA GLY A 87 -1.30 17.28 12.36
C GLY A 87 -1.21 16.94 10.86
N VAL A 88 -1.71 15.76 10.45
CA VAL A 88 -1.88 15.40 9.05
C VAL A 88 -3.19 15.96 8.51
N THR A 89 -3.16 16.61 7.36
CA THR A 89 -4.38 17.05 6.67
C THR A 89 -4.86 15.95 5.73
N ILE A 90 -6.14 15.57 5.81
CA ILE A 90 -6.76 14.64 4.87
C ILE A 90 -7.65 15.41 3.91
N ARG A 91 -7.38 15.30 2.61
CA ARG A 91 -8.17 15.92 1.53
C ARG A 91 -8.84 14.84 0.70
N HIS A 92 -10.13 14.90 0.63
CA HIS A 92 -10.97 13.98 -0.13
C HIS A 92 -11.26 14.53 -1.52
N TRP A 93 -11.72 13.65 -2.42
CA TRP A 93 -12.15 13.97 -3.78
C TRP A 93 -11.02 14.57 -4.63
N LEU A 94 -9.78 14.06 -4.47
CA LEU A 94 -8.61 14.50 -5.22
C LEU A 94 -7.84 13.32 -5.80
N GLN A 95 -7.63 13.32 -7.10
CA GLN A 95 -6.80 12.35 -7.81
C GLN A 95 -5.56 13.01 -8.40
N PRO A 96 -4.40 12.31 -8.43
CA PRO A 96 -3.19 12.85 -9.03
C PRO A 96 -3.33 12.96 -10.56
N LYS A 97 -2.77 14.03 -11.14
CA LYS A 97 -2.72 14.25 -12.59
C LYS A 97 -1.29 14.40 -13.08
N ARG A 98 -0.49 15.17 -12.36
CA ARG A 98 0.89 15.43 -12.74
C ARG A 98 1.74 15.72 -11.51
N VAL A 99 2.93 15.13 -11.45
CA VAL A 99 4.00 15.55 -10.56
C VAL A 99 4.82 16.63 -11.28
N ILE A 100 5.01 17.75 -10.63
CA ILE A 100 5.81 18.86 -11.11
C ILE A 100 7.19 18.72 -10.50
N ALA A 101 8.21 18.65 -11.34
CA ALA A 101 9.59 18.53 -10.91
C ALA A 101 10.43 19.70 -11.41
N GLU A 102 11.35 20.17 -10.58
CA GLU A 102 12.38 21.14 -10.91
C GLU A 102 13.76 20.47 -10.76
N ASN A 103 14.55 20.54 -11.80
CA ASN A 103 15.86 19.85 -11.85
C ASN A 103 15.77 18.34 -11.53
N GLY A 104 14.68 17.67 -11.94
CA GLY A 104 14.44 16.26 -11.72
C GLY A 104 13.87 15.89 -10.36
N LYS A 105 13.76 16.83 -9.41
CA LYS A 105 13.18 16.62 -8.07
C LYS A 105 11.78 17.17 -7.98
N VAL A 106 10.92 16.50 -7.23
CA VAL A 106 9.55 16.96 -6.94
C VAL A 106 9.58 18.35 -6.31
N SER A 107 8.77 19.26 -6.84
CA SER A 107 8.51 20.59 -6.27
C SER A 107 7.02 20.82 -5.97
N ALA A 108 6.14 20.11 -6.67
CA ALA A 108 4.69 20.16 -6.45
C ALA A 108 3.98 18.94 -7.06
N ILE A 109 2.72 18.76 -6.71
CA ILE A 109 1.81 17.82 -7.37
C ILE A 109 0.53 18.54 -7.79
N GLU A 110 0.12 18.35 -9.03
CA GLU A 110 -1.17 18.78 -9.54
C GLU A 110 -2.18 17.65 -9.38
N LEU A 111 -3.28 17.98 -8.76
CA LEU A 111 -4.40 17.11 -8.46
C LEU A 111 -5.64 17.61 -9.21
N GLU A 112 -6.57 16.74 -9.52
CA GLU A 112 -7.87 17.06 -10.06
C GLU A 112 -8.96 16.69 -9.07
N TYR A 113 -9.93 17.59 -8.89
CA TYR A 113 -11.12 17.24 -8.12
C TYR A 113 -11.91 16.15 -8.83
N THR A 114 -12.48 15.26 -8.06
CA THR A 114 -13.30 14.15 -8.53
C THR A 114 -14.71 14.25 -7.99
N ALA A 115 -15.65 13.69 -8.71
CA ALA A 115 -17.05 13.54 -8.27
C ALA A 115 -17.61 12.21 -8.76
N MET A 116 -18.71 11.78 -8.16
CA MET A 116 -19.47 10.65 -8.68
C MET A 116 -20.35 11.09 -9.84
N ASP A 117 -20.23 10.40 -10.97
CA ASP A 117 -21.14 10.49 -12.10
C ASP A 117 -21.91 9.16 -12.19
N GLY A 118 -23.07 9.12 -11.57
CA GLY A 118 -23.76 7.88 -11.23
C GLY A 118 -22.88 7.02 -10.31
N ASP A 119 -22.59 5.78 -10.72
CA ASP A 119 -21.74 4.84 -9.98
C ASP A 119 -20.23 4.95 -10.33
N LYS A 120 -19.86 5.88 -11.22
CA LYS A 120 -18.49 6.03 -11.69
C LYS A 120 -17.84 7.27 -11.09
N LEU A 121 -16.59 7.09 -10.66
CA LEU A 121 -15.75 8.22 -10.26
C LEU A 121 -15.18 8.91 -11.50
N ALA A 122 -15.39 10.20 -11.61
CA ALA A 122 -14.91 11.01 -12.73
C ALA A 122 -14.16 12.26 -12.23
N GLY A 123 -13.21 12.73 -13.03
CA GLY A 123 -12.58 14.04 -12.80
C GLY A 123 -13.53 15.16 -13.21
N THR A 124 -13.52 16.25 -12.46
CA THR A 124 -14.38 17.42 -12.71
C THR A 124 -13.77 18.44 -13.69
N GLY A 125 -12.46 18.30 -13.98
CA GLY A 125 -11.68 19.30 -14.70
C GLY A 125 -11.09 20.39 -13.80
N GLU A 126 -11.61 20.57 -12.59
CA GLU A 126 -11.06 21.53 -11.62
C GLU A 126 -9.76 21.01 -11.03
N ARG A 127 -8.77 21.87 -10.87
CA ARG A 127 -7.41 21.52 -10.49
C ARG A 127 -6.98 22.19 -9.20
N LEU A 128 -6.12 21.48 -8.44
CA LEU A 128 -5.44 21.96 -7.26
C LEU A 128 -3.96 21.61 -7.36
N THR A 129 -3.09 22.57 -7.12
CA THR A 129 -1.64 22.31 -7.00
C THR A 129 -1.22 22.43 -5.56
N LEU A 130 -0.55 21.40 -5.04
CA LEU A 130 0.07 21.39 -3.72
C LEU A 130 1.59 21.40 -3.89
N ALA A 131 2.27 22.28 -3.18
CA ALA A 131 3.72 22.23 -3.07
C ALA A 131 4.12 20.93 -2.34
N ALA A 132 5.13 20.23 -2.84
CA ALA A 132 5.58 18.97 -2.27
C ALA A 132 7.07 18.77 -2.55
N ASP A 133 7.81 18.37 -1.54
CA ASP A 133 9.21 17.99 -1.66
C ASP A 133 9.32 16.45 -1.78
N GLN A 134 8.23 15.74 -1.42
CA GLN A 134 8.13 14.30 -1.48
C GLN A 134 6.68 13.87 -1.72
N VAL A 135 6.49 12.84 -2.55
CA VAL A 135 5.19 12.24 -2.83
C VAL A 135 5.25 10.75 -2.57
N PHE A 136 4.42 10.25 -1.67
CA PHE A 136 4.27 8.82 -1.40
C PHE A 136 3.07 8.23 -2.13
N LYS A 137 3.30 7.10 -2.82
CA LYS A 137 2.27 6.28 -3.45
C LYS A 137 1.78 5.22 -2.45
N ALA A 138 0.57 5.39 -1.93
CA ALA A 138 -0.10 4.45 -1.02
C ALA A 138 -1.39 3.90 -1.66
N ILE A 139 -1.33 3.53 -2.93
CA ILE A 139 -2.46 3.14 -3.79
C ILE A 139 -2.65 1.63 -3.92
N GLY A 140 -2.21 0.89 -2.91
CA GLY A 140 -2.28 -0.56 -2.85
C GLY A 140 -1.19 -1.27 -3.64
N GLN A 141 -1.09 -2.56 -3.41
CA GLN A 141 -0.15 -3.47 -4.06
C GLN A 141 -0.91 -4.49 -4.89
N SER A 142 -0.24 -5.05 -5.88
CA SER A 142 -0.75 -6.17 -6.67
C SER A 142 0.17 -7.36 -6.46
N PHE A 143 -0.40 -8.55 -6.27
CA PHE A 143 0.36 -9.78 -6.23
C PHE A 143 0.99 -10.05 -7.61
N VAL A 144 2.29 -10.32 -7.64
CA VAL A 144 3.04 -10.61 -8.87
C VAL A 144 3.53 -12.06 -8.83
N PRO A 145 2.82 -13.00 -9.43
CA PRO A 145 3.14 -14.44 -9.33
C PRO A 145 4.40 -14.85 -10.08
N ALA A 146 4.91 -14.01 -10.98
CA ALA A 146 6.06 -14.36 -11.83
C ALA A 146 7.31 -14.79 -11.06
N ALA A 147 7.51 -14.27 -9.84
CA ALA A 147 8.62 -14.66 -8.97
C ALA A 147 8.51 -16.10 -8.43
N LEU A 148 7.31 -16.70 -8.47
CA LEU A 148 7.06 -18.08 -8.01
C LEU A 148 7.24 -19.12 -9.13
N ASN A 149 7.33 -18.70 -10.39
CA ASN A 149 7.35 -19.58 -11.56
C ASN A 149 8.76 -20.04 -11.97
N GLY A 150 9.73 -20.01 -11.05
CA GLY A 150 11.16 -20.28 -11.35
C GLY A 150 11.53 -21.73 -11.70
N SER A 151 10.60 -22.71 -11.57
CA SER A 151 10.90 -24.15 -11.71
C SER A 151 10.07 -24.89 -12.77
N GLY A 152 9.33 -24.17 -13.61
CA GLY A 152 8.50 -24.77 -14.66
C GLY A 152 7.14 -25.32 -14.19
N ALA A 153 6.84 -25.25 -12.91
CA ALA A 153 5.51 -25.54 -12.38
C ALA A 153 4.82 -24.22 -12.01
N GLU A 154 3.67 -23.97 -12.61
CA GLU A 154 2.85 -22.79 -12.32
C GLU A 154 1.97 -23.03 -11.10
N ILE A 155 1.96 -22.07 -10.16
CA ILE A 155 1.06 -22.08 -9.05
C ILE A 155 -0.37 -21.69 -9.55
N GLU A 156 -1.39 -22.44 -9.14
CA GLU A 156 -2.77 -22.12 -9.51
C GLU A 156 -3.23 -20.81 -8.83
N LEU A 157 -3.84 -19.95 -9.64
CA LEU A 157 -4.38 -18.67 -9.19
C LEU A 157 -5.89 -18.64 -9.34
N GLU A 158 -6.55 -17.93 -8.43
CA GLU A 158 -7.96 -17.59 -8.50
C GLU A 158 -8.10 -16.08 -8.21
N GLY A 159 -8.78 -15.35 -9.08
CA GLY A 159 -8.89 -13.88 -8.94
C GLY A 159 -7.55 -13.13 -8.93
N GLY A 160 -6.49 -13.71 -9.52
CA GLY A 160 -5.14 -13.12 -9.53
C GLY A 160 -4.35 -13.32 -8.24
N ARG A 161 -4.83 -14.15 -7.30
CA ARG A 161 -4.19 -14.51 -6.03
C ARG A 161 -3.98 -16.03 -5.96
N ILE A 162 -3.12 -16.50 -5.05
CA ILE A 162 -2.82 -17.92 -4.92
C ILE A 162 -4.06 -18.66 -4.44
N LYS A 163 -4.45 -19.72 -5.16
CA LYS A 163 -5.51 -20.62 -4.72
C LYS A 163 -4.97 -21.62 -3.70
N VAL A 164 -5.66 -21.76 -2.59
CA VAL A 164 -5.33 -22.72 -1.53
C VAL A 164 -6.56 -23.53 -1.14
N ASP A 165 -6.32 -24.71 -0.56
CA ASP A 165 -7.36 -25.49 0.09
C ASP A 165 -7.61 -25.01 1.55
N ALA A 166 -8.51 -25.69 2.27
CA ALA A 166 -8.85 -25.38 3.66
C ALA A 166 -7.67 -25.53 4.64
N GLU A 167 -6.59 -26.20 4.23
CA GLU A 167 -5.38 -26.37 5.02
C GLU A 167 -4.22 -25.45 4.60
N GLY A 168 -4.49 -24.48 3.71
CA GLY A 168 -3.51 -23.56 3.17
C GLY A 168 -2.58 -24.16 2.11
N ARG A 169 -2.87 -25.36 1.58
CA ARG A 169 -2.03 -26.01 0.57
C ARG A 169 -2.31 -25.40 -0.80
N THR A 170 -1.26 -25.16 -1.55
CA THR A 170 -1.33 -24.70 -2.94
C THR A 170 -1.42 -25.88 -3.92
N SER A 171 -1.53 -25.58 -5.21
CA SER A 171 -1.43 -26.60 -6.29
C SER A 171 -0.04 -27.24 -6.39
N LEU A 172 0.98 -26.63 -5.81
CA LEU A 172 2.35 -27.15 -5.81
C LEU A 172 2.59 -28.01 -4.57
N ALA A 173 3.16 -29.21 -4.77
CA ALA A 173 3.52 -30.10 -3.69
C ALA A 173 4.51 -29.42 -2.71
N LYS A 174 4.29 -29.56 -1.41
CA LYS A 174 5.11 -29.01 -0.34
C LYS A 174 5.15 -27.47 -0.28
N VAL A 175 4.14 -26.79 -0.86
CA VAL A 175 4.00 -25.34 -0.81
C VAL A 175 2.66 -24.98 -0.18
N TRP A 176 2.71 -24.15 0.84
CA TRP A 176 1.55 -23.58 1.52
C TRP A 176 1.58 -22.05 1.37
N ALA A 177 0.43 -21.42 1.43
CA ALA A 177 0.30 -19.96 1.39
C ALA A 177 -0.80 -19.47 2.34
N GLY A 178 -0.67 -18.22 2.78
CA GLY A 178 -1.64 -17.52 3.62
C GLY A 178 -1.43 -16.01 3.52
N GLY A 179 -2.27 -15.24 4.20
CA GLY A 179 -2.27 -13.78 4.17
C GLY A 179 -3.04 -13.21 2.97
N ASP A 180 -2.75 -11.98 2.62
CA ASP A 180 -3.42 -11.25 1.55
C ASP A 180 -3.02 -11.70 0.13
N CYS A 181 -2.00 -12.54 0.00
CA CYS A 181 -1.61 -13.11 -1.30
C CYS A 181 -2.49 -14.29 -1.74
N ILE A 182 -3.31 -14.88 -0.88
CA ILE A 182 -4.23 -15.97 -1.24
C ILE A 182 -5.60 -15.43 -1.68
N PHE A 183 -6.32 -16.21 -2.50
CA PHE A 183 -7.71 -15.92 -2.84
C PHE A 183 -8.58 -15.99 -1.58
N GLY A 184 -9.39 -14.95 -1.34
CA GLY A 184 -10.21 -14.83 -0.13
C GLY A 184 -9.43 -14.46 1.14
N GLY A 185 -8.14 -14.15 1.03
CA GLY A 185 -7.34 -13.67 2.16
C GLY A 185 -7.65 -12.21 2.53
N ASP A 186 -7.62 -11.93 3.83
CA ASP A 186 -7.81 -10.58 4.36
C ASP A 186 -6.50 -9.79 4.36
N ASP A 187 -6.58 -8.50 4.08
CA ASP A 187 -5.46 -7.55 4.22
C ASP A 187 -5.32 -7.11 5.69
N LEU A 188 -5.11 -8.10 6.58
CA LEU A 188 -4.96 -7.91 8.02
C LEU A 188 -3.81 -8.75 8.57
N THR A 189 -2.92 -8.12 9.33
CA THR A 189 -1.78 -8.78 9.96
C THR A 189 -2.19 -9.95 10.86
N VAL A 190 -3.27 -9.82 11.62
CA VAL A 190 -3.77 -10.86 12.51
C VAL A 190 -4.26 -12.09 11.75
N SER A 191 -4.92 -11.89 10.61
CA SER A 191 -5.35 -12.97 9.71
C SER A 191 -4.15 -13.68 9.10
N ALA A 192 -3.14 -12.93 8.64
CA ALA A 192 -1.91 -13.50 8.09
C ALA A 192 -1.15 -14.35 9.11
N VAL A 193 -1.04 -13.90 10.38
CA VAL A 193 -0.39 -14.65 11.47
C VAL A 193 -1.18 -15.93 11.78
N ALA A 194 -2.51 -15.87 11.85
CA ALA A 194 -3.36 -17.04 12.09
C ALA A 194 -3.19 -18.08 10.98
N GLN A 195 -3.29 -17.64 9.71
CA GLN A 195 -3.12 -18.52 8.55
C GLN A 195 -1.70 -19.11 8.46
N GLY A 196 -0.67 -18.34 8.86
CA GLY A 196 0.70 -18.84 8.95
C GLY A 196 0.85 -19.96 9.98
N ARG A 197 0.22 -19.83 11.14
CA ARG A 197 0.16 -20.89 12.18
C ARG A 197 -0.55 -22.13 11.63
N ASP A 198 -1.73 -21.96 11.02
CA ASP A 198 -2.54 -23.07 10.51
C ASP A 198 -1.80 -23.82 9.38
N ALA A 199 -1.10 -23.08 8.51
CA ALA A 199 -0.21 -23.65 7.50
C ALA A 199 0.95 -24.45 8.14
N ALA A 200 1.59 -23.94 9.19
CA ALA A 200 2.66 -24.65 9.90
C ALA A 200 2.16 -25.96 10.54
N GLU A 201 0.97 -25.96 11.13
CA GLU A 201 0.32 -27.18 11.64
C GLU A 201 0.01 -28.18 10.52
N SER A 202 -0.47 -27.73 9.38
CA SER A 202 -0.72 -28.56 8.20
C SER A 202 0.57 -29.18 7.66
N ILE A 203 1.67 -28.39 7.58
CA ILE A 203 3.00 -28.88 7.22
C ILE A 203 3.45 -29.96 8.19
N ASN A 204 3.34 -29.73 9.50
CA ASN A 204 3.75 -30.70 10.52
C ASN A 204 2.96 -32.02 10.37
N ARG A 205 1.63 -31.96 10.17
CA ARG A 205 0.83 -33.18 9.90
C ARG A 205 1.29 -33.91 8.65
N ALA A 206 1.57 -33.19 7.57
CA ALA A 206 2.02 -33.79 6.31
C ALA A 206 3.38 -34.49 6.45
N LEU A 207 4.31 -33.93 7.21
CA LEU A 207 5.64 -34.50 7.42
C LEU A 207 5.61 -35.70 8.38
N THR A 208 4.79 -35.64 9.45
CA THR A 208 4.71 -36.71 10.45
C THR A 208 3.88 -37.90 9.99
N SER A 209 2.88 -37.67 9.12
CA SER A 209 2.08 -38.76 8.53
C SER A 209 2.88 -39.60 7.53
N ASN A 210 3.81 -38.98 6.80
CA ASN A 210 4.69 -39.69 5.85
C ASN A 210 5.85 -40.46 6.52
N GLY A 211 6.10 -40.25 7.80
CA GLY A 211 7.15 -40.95 8.57
C GLY A 211 6.71 -42.23 9.28
N ARG A 212 5.45 -42.68 9.07
CA ARG A 212 4.90 -43.91 9.69
C ARG A 212 4.56 -45.01 8.65
N ALA A 213 5.21 -45.03 7.48
CA ALA A 213 5.14 -46.12 6.53
C ALA A 213 6.44 -46.91 6.46
#